data_c9587b14bbc87ddad76d633f03c9a120
#
_entry.id   c9587b14bbc87ddad76d633f03c9a120
#
_cell.length_a   1.000
_cell.length_b   1.000
_cell.length_c   1.000
_cell.angle_alpha   90.00
_cell.angle_beta   90.00
_cell.angle_gamma   90.00
#
_symmetry.space_group_name_H-M   'P 1'
#
loop_
_entity.id
_entity.type
_entity.pdbx_description
1 polymer ?
#
loop_
_entity_poly.entity_id
_entity_poly.type
_entity_poly.pdbx_seq_one_letter_code
_entity_poly.pdbx_strand_id
1 'polypeptide(L)'
;MDEDRFTYAVTDGWLRDLASEPTQYDAWPCVRWDDRLLADQIQFLDVQAELGVEYSLAWGLFIDRSWPVPFESVIDAEREKKLRIFADAAHERGLKLLHGTGIYSWGFDEVIRKVPGVSAGSAQAMCLQSAEAWDWQRRVLDFLMDPQWGLDGISMQSADQGRCECPKCSKLSPAEHHTAILVKSAEHVRAGRPDWVIGQASWGLRVDEPSELQHLQRISKVVDYMVEVRERSAEIGRRSEIVKGLACAFGSVGGVFVEPPQHWDRLRWFVPCGLGSARALARLWADGGRACEYFYRPFANPGEEVSWRMGARILSAPKTKPEAALREALEAVYGVSGAACETLADWFARAEAAYFSRSNFAVGHGSLSLEPLIWKENPAVPGPPVYLRDRMSPEGRAEYARELEALRAEFEKMPIPNAEARRRTLAAIGGTLQEIASLA
;
A
#
# COMPACT_ATOMS: atom_id res chain seq x y z
N MET A 1 9.82 -6.84 -23.50
CA MET A 1 9.61 -6.78 -22.04
C MET A 1 10.67 -7.65 -21.41
N ASP A 2 11.33 -7.15 -20.39
CA ASP A 2 12.30 -7.93 -19.64
C ASP A 2 11.55 -9.05 -18.90
N GLU A 3 11.76 -10.30 -19.29
CA GLU A 3 11.06 -11.46 -18.72
C GLU A 3 11.56 -11.80 -17.32
N ASP A 4 12.57 -11.09 -16.81
CA ASP A 4 13.26 -11.41 -15.58
C ASP A 4 12.91 -10.48 -14.40
N ARG A 5 11.97 -9.55 -14.56
CA ARG A 5 11.46 -8.66 -13.48
C ARG A 5 9.97 -8.37 -13.58
N PHE A 6 9.37 -7.87 -12.52
CA PHE A 6 8.00 -7.35 -12.58
C PHE A 6 7.94 -6.18 -13.56
N THR A 7 6.94 -6.20 -14.43
CA THR A 7 6.72 -5.12 -15.41
C THR A 7 6.31 -3.82 -14.73
N TYR A 8 5.50 -3.94 -13.68
CA TYR A 8 5.07 -2.82 -12.84
C TYR A 8 5.39 -3.14 -11.39
N ALA A 9 6.63 -2.82 -11.00
CA ALA A 9 7.07 -2.78 -9.61
C ALA A 9 6.82 -1.37 -9.09
N VAL A 10 5.68 -1.16 -8.45
CA VAL A 10 5.20 0.14 -7.99
C VAL A 10 5.32 0.19 -6.47
N THR A 11 6.06 1.14 -5.95
CA THR A 11 5.97 1.43 -4.51
C THR A 11 4.76 2.31 -4.25
N ASP A 12 4.01 2.00 -3.22
CA ASP A 12 2.76 2.67 -2.89
C ASP A 12 2.78 3.19 -1.45
N GLY A 13 2.51 4.47 -1.28
CA GLY A 13 2.49 5.07 0.04
C GLY A 13 1.81 6.44 0.10
N TRP A 14 1.50 6.81 1.35
CA TRP A 14 0.93 8.11 1.67
C TRP A 14 2.03 9.07 2.09
N LEU A 15 1.89 10.36 1.80
CA LEU A 15 2.89 11.36 2.20
C LEU A 15 3.28 11.25 3.67
N ARG A 16 2.32 10.97 4.54
CA ARG A 16 2.54 10.83 5.96
C ARG A 16 3.25 9.56 6.40
N ASP A 17 3.30 8.55 5.55
CA ASP A 17 3.87 7.25 5.90
C ASP A 17 5.35 7.34 6.25
N LEU A 18 6.04 8.36 5.75
CA LEU A 18 7.43 8.65 6.07
C LEU A 18 7.63 9.60 7.25
N ALA A 19 6.56 10.16 7.80
CA ALA A 19 6.67 11.07 8.94
C ALA A 19 7.24 10.37 10.16
N SER A 20 8.35 10.87 10.67
CA SER A 20 9.04 10.31 11.85
C SER A 20 8.34 10.66 13.17
N GLU A 21 7.49 11.70 13.16
CA GLU A 21 6.70 12.13 14.31
C GLU A 21 5.24 11.71 14.16
N PRO A 22 4.57 11.38 15.27
CA PRO A 22 3.15 11.07 15.25
C PRO A 22 2.35 12.23 14.67
N THR A 23 1.55 11.96 13.66
CA THR A 23 0.57 12.91 13.15
C THR A 23 -0.72 12.83 13.93
N GLN A 24 -1.51 13.89 13.91
CA GLN A 24 -2.83 13.84 14.51
C GLN A 24 -3.70 12.82 13.79
N TYR A 25 -4.19 11.91 14.56
CA TYR A 25 -4.81 10.68 14.20
C TYR A 25 -6.15 10.81 13.46
N ASP A 26 -6.94 11.82 13.79
CA ASP A 26 -8.34 11.92 13.38
C ASP A 26 -8.53 12.37 11.93
N ALA A 27 -7.46 12.74 11.29
CA ALA A 27 -7.51 13.38 9.99
C ALA A 27 -6.68 12.59 8.99
N TRP A 28 -7.14 11.41 8.67
CA TRP A 28 -6.58 10.64 7.58
C TRP A 28 -7.10 11.16 6.23
N PRO A 29 -6.23 11.42 5.31
CA PRO A 29 -4.78 11.63 5.36
C PRO A 29 -4.42 13.10 5.59
N CYS A 30 -4.51 13.59 6.79
CA CYS A 30 -4.22 15.00 7.09
C CYS A 30 -2.75 15.16 7.43
N VAL A 31 -1.91 15.31 6.43
CA VAL A 31 -0.51 15.64 6.65
C VAL A 31 -0.19 16.96 6.01
N ARG A 32 0.31 17.86 6.84
CA ARG A 32 0.97 19.04 6.32
C ARG A 32 2.28 18.60 5.67
N TRP A 33 2.39 18.81 4.38
CA TRP A 33 3.62 18.52 3.64
C TRP A 33 4.67 19.59 3.93
N ASP A 34 5.40 19.44 5.03
CA ASP A 34 6.48 20.32 5.42
C ASP A 34 7.81 19.92 4.78
N ASP A 35 8.86 20.71 5.03
CA ASP A 35 10.17 20.50 4.41
C ASP A 35 10.85 19.23 4.92
N ARG A 36 10.55 18.80 6.16
CA ARG A 36 11.08 17.57 6.71
C ARG A 36 10.47 16.35 6.02
N LEU A 37 9.15 16.34 5.86
CA LEU A 37 8.47 15.25 5.16
C LEU A 37 8.91 15.16 3.69
N LEU A 38 9.12 16.31 3.04
CA LEU A 38 9.68 16.33 1.68
C LEU A 38 11.08 15.73 1.63
N ALA A 39 11.95 16.08 2.57
CA ALA A 39 13.30 15.52 2.66
C ALA A 39 13.29 14.01 2.89
N ASP A 40 12.44 13.52 3.81
CA ASP A 40 12.26 12.08 4.08
C ASP A 40 11.80 11.33 2.83
N GLN A 41 10.87 11.92 2.07
CA GLN A 41 10.39 11.31 0.83
C GLN A 41 11.45 11.29 -0.28
N ILE A 42 12.24 12.36 -0.43
CA ILE A 42 13.35 12.37 -1.38
C ILE A 42 14.39 11.32 -1.01
N GLN A 43 14.71 11.17 0.27
CA GLN A 43 15.59 10.10 0.73
C GLN A 43 15.03 8.70 0.41
N PHE A 44 13.72 8.54 0.49
CA PHE A 44 13.08 7.28 0.12
C PHE A 44 13.17 6.98 -1.38
N LEU A 45 13.13 8.01 -2.23
CA LEU A 45 13.36 7.84 -3.67
C LEU A 45 14.78 7.28 -3.96
N ASP A 46 15.79 7.66 -3.16
CA ASP A 46 17.14 7.08 -3.28
C ASP A 46 17.12 5.57 -3.05
N VAL A 47 16.42 5.12 -2.02
CA VAL A 47 16.28 3.69 -1.70
C VAL A 47 15.51 2.93 -2.80
N GLN A 48 14.47 3.53 -3.37
CA GLN A 48 13.72 2.95 -4.48
C GLN A 48 14.61 2.76 -5.71
N ALA A 49 15.36 3.79 -6.09
CA ALA A 49 16.28 3.75 -7.22
C ALA A 49 17.41 2.73 -7.02
N GLU A 50 18.00 2.69 -5.80
CA GLU A 50 19.03 1.70 -5.41
C GLU A 50 18.54 0.25 -5.63
N LEU A 51 17.28 -0.01 -5.32
CA LEU A 51 16.68 -1.34 -5.42
C LEU A 51 16.07 -1.65 -6.80
N GLY A 52 16.16 -0.72 -7.74
CA GLY A 52 15.68 -0.92 -9.11
C GLY A 52 14.16 -0.91 -9.25
N VAL A 53 13.45 -0.25 -8.34
CA VAL A 53 12.02 0.04 -8.47
C VAL A 53 11.84 1.20 -9.44
N GLU A 54 10.93 1.08 -10.40
CA GLU A 54 10.78 2.10 -11.45
C GLU A 54 9.67 3.10 -11.18
N TYR A 55 8.66 2.74 -10.39
CA TYR A 55 7.46 3.55 -10.20
C TYR A 55 7.27 3.88 -8.73
N SER A 56 7.11 5.17 -8.46
CA SER A 56 6.75 5.68 -7.13
C SER A 56 5.32 6.19 -7.17
N LEU A 57 4.41 5.50 -6.52
CA LEU A 57 3.02 5.90 -6.36
C LEU A 57 2.85 6.62 -5.04
N ALA A 58 2.37 7.86 -5.10
CA ALA A 58 2.12 8.65 -3.92
C ALA A 58 0.66 9.10 -3.83
N TRP A 59 0.08 8.93 -2.64
CA TRP A 59 -1.23 9.47 -2.27
C TRP A 59 -1.05 10.77 -1.48
N GLY A 60 -2.01 11.66 -1.58
CA GLY A 60 -1.99 12.91 -0.81
C GLY A 60 -1.11 14.01 -1.37
N LEU A 61 -0.67 13.92 -2.64
CA LEU A 61 0.13 14.98 -3.27
C LEU A 61 -0.64 16.31 -3.37
N PHE A 62 -1.92 16.26 -3.69
CA PHE A 62 -2.75 17.45 -3.93
C PHE A 62 -3.75 17.72 -2.82
N ILE A 63 -4.32 16.68 -2.25
CA ILE A 63 -5.37 16.77 -1.25
C ILE A 63 -5.01 15.96 -0.01
N ASP A 64 -5.44 16.44 1.14
CA ASP A 64 -5.28 15.70 2.38
C ASP A 64 -6.34 14.61 2.50
N ARG A 65 -7.61 14.93 2.26
CA ARG A 65 -8.70 13.98 2.36
C ARG A 65 -9.70 14.06 1.21
N SER A 66 -10.04 15.26 0.76
CA SER A 66 -11.08 15.46 -0.24
C SER A 66 -10.74 16.58 -1.20
N TRP A 67 -11.14 16.41 -2.44
CA TRP A 67 -11.15 17.48 -3.42
C TRP A 67 -12.02 18.63 -2.89
N PRO A 68 -11.49 19.86 -2.86
CA PRO A 68 -12.19 20.99 -2.25
C PRO A 68 -13.33 21.52 -3.13
N VAL A 69 -14.27 22.17 -2.46
CA VAL A 69 -15.31 22.95 -3.12
C VAL A 69 -15.27 24.37 -2.54
N PRO A 70 -14.84 25.37 -3.34
CA PRO A 70 -14.58 25.35 -4.78
C PRO A 70 -13.27 24.65 -5.15
N PHE A 71 -13.19 24.10 -6.37
CA PHE A 71 -12.08 23.29 -6.85
C PHE A 71 -10.78 24.10 -7.02
N GLU A 72 -10.89 25.39 -7.29
CA GLU A 72 -9.77 26.31 -7.49
C GLU A 72 -8.84 26.46 -6.28
N SER A 73 -9.27 25.98 -5.13
CA SER A 73 -8.48 25.97 -3.88
C SER A 73 -7.71 24.67 -3.64
N VAL A 74 -7.58 23.82 -4.65
CA VAL A 74 -7.00 22.47 -4.51
C VAL A 74 -5.54 22.46 -4.11
N ILE A 75 -4.77 23.46 -4.55
CA ILE A 75 -3.34 23.53 -4.26
C ILE A 75 -2.94 24.98 -3.98
N ASP A 76 -2.14 25.19 -2.95
CA ASP A 76 -1.49 26.46 -2.66
C ASP A 76 -0.07 26.51 -3.26
N ALA A 77 0.51 27.70 -3.30
CA ALA A 77 1.83 27.92 -3.89
C ALA A 77 2.95 27.16 -3.18
N GLU A 78 2.83 26.95 -1.87
CA GLU A 78 3.84 26.21 -1.09
C GLU A 78 3.80 24.71 -1.41
N ARG A 79 2.62 24.14 -1.48
CA ARG A 79 2.42 22.74 -1.86
C ARG A 79 2.82 22.50 -3.32
N GLU A 80 2.48 23.42 -4.22
CA GLU A 80 2.90 23.37 -5.62
C GLU A 80 4.43 23.35 -5.74
N LYS A 81 5.13 24.21 -5.03
CA LYS A 81 6.59 24.24 -5.01
C LYS A 81 7.19 22.92 -4.55
N LYS A 82 6.66 22.34 -3.47
CA LYS A 82 7.12 21.05 -2.93
C LYS A 82 6.87 19.90 -3.90
N LEU A 83 5.71 19.89 -4.56
CA LEU A 83 5.39 18.88 -5.56
C LEU A 83 6.38 18.91 -6.72
N ARG A 84 6.71 20.10 -7.23
CA ARG A 84 7.72 20.24 -8.30
C ARG A 84 9.08 19.70 -7.87
N ILE A 85 9.55 20.07 -6.67
CA ILE A 85 10.81 19.55 -6.12
C ILE A 85 10.77 18.02 -6.02
N PHE A 86 9.66 17.45 -5.57
CA PHE A 86 9.52 16.00 -5.43
C PHE A 86 9.48 15.28 -6.78
N ALA A 87 8.74 15.82 -7.75
CA ALA A 87 8.67 15.26 -9.10
C ALA A 87 10.05 15.31 -9.81
N ASP A 88 10.73 16.45 -9.74
CA ASP A 88 12.08 16.61 -10.29
C ASP A 88 13.05 15.61 -9.64
N ALA A 89 13.00 15.46 -8.31
CA ALA A 89 13.83 14.52 -7.58
C ALA A 89 13.56 13.05 -7.96
N ALA A 90 12.32 12.69 -8.28
CA ALA A 90 11.97 11.36 -8.79
C ALA A 90 12.57 11.16 -10.19
N HIS A 91 12.40 12.11 -11.09
CA HIS A 91 12.91 12.04 -12.45
C HIS A 91 14.45 12.02 -12.53
N GLU A 92 15.13 12.81 -11.69
CA GLU A 92 16.60 12.79 -11.58
C GLU A 92 17.15 11.41 -11.22
N ARG A 93 16.35 10.58 -10.53
CA ARG A 93 16.67 9.20 -10.16
C ARG A 93 16.17 8.14 -11.15
N GLY A 94 15.58 8.60 -12.27
CA GLY A 94 15.00 7.72 -13.28
C GLY A 94 13.70 7.04 -12.87
N LEU A 95 13.05 7.54 -11.80
CA LEU A 95 11.77 7.04 -11.32
C LEU A 95 10.61 7.75 -12.05
N LYS A 96 9.54 7.02 -12.28
CA LYS A 96 8.27 7.56 -12.76
C LYS A 96 7.35 7.82 -11.57
N LEU A 97 6.77 9.02 -11.51
CA LEU A 97 5.88 9.42 -10.44
C LEU A 97 4.42 9.18 -10.83
N LEU A 98 3.76 8.29 -10.09
CA LEU A 98 2.34 8.03 -10.22
C LEU A 98 1.56 8.70 -9.09
N HIS A 99 0.33 9.12 -9.37
CA HIS A 99 -0.59 9.62 -8.35
C HIS A 99 -1.70 8.61 -8.06
N GLY A 100 -1.89 8.28 -6.79
CA GLY A 100 -3.04 7.49 -6.33
C GLY A 100 -4.29 8.35 -6.25
N THR A 101 -5.37 7.95 -6.92
CA THR A 101 -6.62 8.70 -6.92
C THR A 101 -7.83 7.79 -6.71
N GLY A 102 -8.73 8.24 -5.85
CA GLY A 102 -10.06 7.64 -5.76
C GLY A 102 -10.92 8.01 -6.96
N ILE A 103 -11.82 7.12 -7.33
CA ILE A 103 -12.85 7.39 -8.33
C ILE A 103 -14.24 7.20 -7.73
N TYR A 104 -15.07 8.23 -7.82
CA TYR A 104 -16.45 8.29 -7.35
C TYR A 104 -16.69 8.08 -5.85
N SER A 105 -15.68 7.76 -5.04
CA SER A 105 -15.83 7.56 -3.60
C SER A 105 -14.72 8.27 -2.82
N TRP A 106 -13.62 7.60 -2.56
CA TRP A 106 -12.52 8.18 -1.81
C TRP A 106 -12.02 9.50 -2.45
N GLY A 107 -11.81 10.51 -1.63
CA GLY A 107 -11.39 11.83 -2.10
C GLY A 107 -12.54 12.75 -2.54
N PHE A 108 -13.79 12.31 -2.53
CA PHE A 108 -14.94 13.12 -2.91
C PHE A 108 -15.89 13.47 -1.77
N ASP A 109 -15.52 13.27 -0.52
CA ASP A 109 -16.37 13.51 0.66
C ASP A 109 -16.95 14.94 0.68
N GLU A 110 -16.12 15.94 0.43
CA GLU A 110 -16.58 17.33 0.42
C GLU A 110 -17.49 17.63 -0.78
N VAL A 111 -17.14 17.09 -1.94
CA VAL A 111 -17.95 17.21 -3.16
C VAL A 111 -19.34 16.59 -2.94
N ILE A 112 -19.39 15.36 -2.38
CA ILE A 112 -20.64 14.66 -2.07
C ILE A 112 -21.50 15.49 -1.12
N ARG A 113 -20.89 16.11 -0.13
CA ARG A 113 -21.60 16.90 0.88
C ARG A 113 -22.08 18.25 0.36
N LYS A 114 -21.29 18.94 -0.46
CA LYS A 114 -21.53 20.35 -0.84
C LYS A 114 -22.17 20.53 -2.22
N VAL A 115 -22.04 19.56 -3.13
CA VAL A 115 -22.52 19.70 -4.50
C VAL A 115 -23.83 18.95 -4.71
N PRO A 116 -24.94 19.65 -4.90
CA PRO A 116 -26.23 18.99 -5.17
C PRO A 116 -26.16 18.14 -6.44
N GLY A 117 -26.78 16.96 -6.38
CA GLY A 117 -26.95 16.09 -7.55
C GLY A 117 -25.77 15.15 -7.85
N VAL A 118 -24.62 15.30 -7.22
CA VAL A 118 -23.48 14.37 -7.44
C VAL A 118 -23.73 12.98 -6.85
N SER A 119 -24.45 12.93 -5.71
CA SER A 119 -24.83 11.68 -5.07
C SER A 119 -26.36 11.58 -5.01
N ALA A 120 -26.89 10.39 -5.21
CA ALA A 120 -28.34 10.14 -5.10
C ALA A 120 -28.71 9.77 -3.65
N GLY A 121 -28.27 10.57 -2.68
CA GLY A 121 -28.50 10.34 -1.25
C GLY A 121 -27.43 9.47 -0.56
N SER A 122 -26.40 8.99 -1.28
CA SER A 122 -25.25 8.33 -0.65
C SER A 122 -24.37 9.37 0.04
N ALA A 123 -23.91 9.06 1.27
CA ALA A 123 -22.94 9.85 1.98
C ALA A 123 -21.48 9.48 1.62
N GLN A 124 -21.28 8.38 0.89
CA GLN A 124 -19.96 7.77 0.69
C GLN A 124 -19.51 7.69 -0.78
N ALA A 125 -20.44 7.84 -1.73
CA ALA A 125 -20.11 7.71 -3.13
C ALA A 125 -20.95 8.62 -4.02
N MET A 126 -20.34 9.15 -5.08
CA MET A 126 -21.04 9.82 -6.17
C MET A 126 -21.88 8.83 -6.97
N CYS A 127 -22.89 9.32 -7.66
CA CYS A 127 -23.81 8.46 -8.42
C CYS A 127 -23.35 8.28 -9.87
N LEU A 128 -23.19 7.03 -10.31
CA LEU A 128 -22.86 6.71 -11.71
C LEU A 128 -23.84 7.31 -12.73
N GLN A 129 -25.11 7.54 -12.32
CA GLN A 129 -26.15 8.09 -13.19
C GLN A 129 -26.17 9.62 -13.21
N SER A 130 -25.33 10.28 -12.41
CA SER A 130 -25.25 11.74 -12.34
C SER A 130 -24.25 12.28 -13.37
N ALA A 131 -24.72 13.19 -14.21
CA ALA A 131 -23.83 13.94 -15.10
C ALA A 131 -22.86 14.82 -14.31
N GLU A 132 -23.33 15.45 -13.22
CA GLU A 132 -22.56 16.29 -12.33
C GLU A 132 -21.43 15.50 -11.66
N ALA A 133 -21.68 14.23 -11.28
CA ALA A 133 -20.65 13.35 -10.73
C ALA A 133 -19.53 13.07 -11.76
N TRP A 134 -19.89 12.87 -13.00
CA TRP A 134 -18.92 12.70 -14.07
C TRP A 134 -18.13 14.00 -14.34
N ASP A 135 -18.78 15.15 -14.33
CA ASP A 135 -18.12 16.43 -14.54
C ASP A 135 -17.08 16.72 -13.44
N TRP A 136 -17.38 16.35 -12.20
CA TRP A 136 -16.40 16.43 -11.11
C TRP A 136 -15.26 15.44 -11.28
N GLN A 137 -15.56 14.17 -11.61
CA GLN A 137 -14.51 13.19 -11.86
C GLN A 137 -13.60 13.62 -13.01
N ARG A 138 -14.18 14.09 -14.12
CA ARG A 138 -13.44 14.59 -15.27
C ARG A 138 -12.57 15.79 -14.91
N ARG A 139 -13.11 16.77 -14.16
CA ARG A 139 -12.33 17.93 -13.69
C ARG A 139 -11.11 17.52 -12.88
N VAL A 140 -11.25 16.55 -12.00
CA VAL A 140 -10.13 16.00 -11.24
C VAL A 140 -9.10 15.35 -12.16
N LEU A 141 -9.53 14.53 -13.11
CA LEU A 141 -8.62 13.88 -14.05
C LEU A 141 -7.92 14.90 -14.94
N ASP A 142 -8.64 15.89 -15.46
CA ASP A 142 -8.06 16.99 -16.27
C ASP A 142 -7.00 17.76 -15.48
N PHE A 143 -7.26 18.04 -14.22
CA PHE A 143 -6.30 18.70 -13.34
C PHE A 143 -5.05 17.84 -13.12
N LEU A 144 -5.21 16.54 -12.83
CA LEU A 144 -4.07 15.64 -12.63
C LEU A 144 -3.21 15.49 -13.90
N MET A 145 -3.84 15.53 -15.08
CA MET A 145 -3.16 15.41 -16.37
C MET A 145 -2.37 16.64 -16.79
N ASP A 146 -2.46 17.76 -16.07
CA ASP A 146 -1.69 18.96 -16.40
C ASP A 146 -0.18 18.65 -16.32
N PRO A 147 0.58 18.89 -17.42
CA PRO A 147 2.01 18.58 -17.47
C PRO A 147 2.86 19.29 -16.41
N GLN A 148 2.35 20.40 -15.86
CA GLN A 148 3.08 21.15 -14.84
C GLN A 148 3.34 20.36 -13.56
N TRP A 149 2.58 19.29 -13.31
CA TRP A 149 2.72 18.46 -12.09
C TRP A 149 3.86 17.44 -12.18
N GLY A 150 4.39 17.17 -13.36
CA GLY A 150 5.45 16.19 -13.55
C GLY A 150 5.00 14.75 -13.25
N LEU A 151 3.71 14.45 -13.38
CA LEU A 151 3.20 13.08 -13.21
C LEU A 151 3.38 12.26 -14.49
N ASP A 152 3.70 10.98 -14.33
CA ASP A 152 3.86 10.00 -15.39
C ASP A 152 2.70 9.02 -15.48
N GLY A 153 1.73 9.13 -14.59
CA GLY A 153 0.56 8.27 -14.57
C GLY A 153 -0.27 8.35 -13.30
N ILE A 154 -1.25 7.48 -13.25
CA ILE A 154 -2.15 7.36 -12.09
C ILE A 154 -2.43 5.89 -11.75
N SER A 155 -2.69 5.61 -10.48
CA SER A 155 -3.40 4.41 -10.05
C SER A 155 -4.78 4.79 -9.53
N MET A 156 -5.82 4.16 -10.07
CA MET A 156 -7.21 4.45 -9.73
C MET A 156 -7.75 3.42 -8.75
N GLN A 157 -8.28 3.90 -7.63
CA GLN A 157 -8.93 3.06 -6.64
C GLN A 157 -10.41 3.37 -6.56
N SER A 158 -11.23 2.33 -6.61
CA SER A 158 -12.68 2.46 -6.46
C SER A 158 -13.21 1.64 -5.32
N ALA A 159 -14.42 2.00 -4.89
CA ALA A 159 -15.21 1.26 -3.90
C ALA A 159 -14.56 1.10 -2.51
N ASP A 160 -13.52 1.86 -2.19
CA ASP A 160 -12.91 1.86 -0.86
C ASP A 160 -13.94 2.23 0.22
N GLN A 161 -14.77 3.22 -0.06
CA GLN A 161 -15.84 3.69 0.84
C GLN A 161 -17.25 3.22 0.40
N GLY A 162 -17.33 2.27 -0.51
CA GLY A 162 -18.60 1.79 -1.03
C GLY A 162 -18.99 2.38 -2.39
N ARG A 163 -20.25 2.21 -2.78
CA ARG A 163 -20.81 2.64 -4.05
C ARG A 163 -22.18 3.28 -3.89
N CYS A 164 -22.63 3.97 -4.93
CA CYS A 164 -24.02 4.47 -4.98
C CYS A 164 -25.01 3.30 -5.05
N GLU A 165 -26.02 3.34 -4.18
CA GLU A 165 -27.07 2.34 -4.08
C GLU A 165 -28.47 2.90 -4.47
N CYS A 166 -28.53 3.95 -5.29
CA CYS A 166 -29.80 4.44 -5.80
C CYS A 166 -30.54 3.37 -6.62
N PRO A 167 -31.86 3.51 -6.87
CA PRO A 167 -32.67 2.49 -7.57
C PRO A 167 -32.16 2.06 -8.95
N LYS A 168 -31.31 2.88 -9.58
CA LYS A 168 -30.66 2.51 -10.86
C LYS A 168 -29.34 1.81 -10.64
N CYS A 169 -28.48 2.33 -9.74
CA CYS A 169 -27.17 1.76 -9.47
C CYS A 169 -27.24 0.43 -8.72
N SER A 170 -28.23 0.25 -7.84
CA SER A 170 -28.45 -1.00 -7.11
C SER A 170 -28.79 -2.20 -7.99
N LYS A 171 -29.23 -1.97 -9.23
CA LYS A 171 -29.49 -3.02 -10.21
C LYS A 171 -28.22 -3.57 -10.85
N LEU A 172 -27.11 -2.84 -10.78
CA LEU A 172 -25.84 -3.27 -11.29
C LEU A 172 -25.13 -4.16 -10.25
N SER A 173 -24.42 -5.18 -10.69
CA SER A 173 -23.50 -5.87 -9.79
C SER A 173 -22.38 -4.91 -9.33
N PRO A 174 -21.67 -5.18 -8.22
CA PRO A 174 -20.51 -4.38 -7.83
C PRO A 174 -19.48 -4.25 -8.95
N ALA A 175 -19.18 -5.34 -9.65
CA ALA A 175 -18.25 -5.35 -10.76
C ALA A 175 -18.71 -4.54 -11.97
N GLU A 176 -19.98 -4.62 -12.34
CA GLU A 176 -20.56 -3.79 -13.42
C GLU A 176 -20.46 -2.30 -13.09
N HIS A 177 -20.84 -1.92 -11.87
CA HIS A 177 -20.78 -0.54 -11.41
C HIS A 177 -19.35 0.00 -11.43
N HIS A 178 -18.42 -0.76 -10.85
CA HIS A 178 -17.02 -0.41 -10.82
C HIS A 178 -16.41 -0.30 -12.22
N THR A 179 -16.65 -1.30 -13.07
CA THR A 179 -16.12 -1.31 -14.44
C THR A 179 -16.60 -0.11 -15.25
N ALA A 180 -17.87 0.27 -15.12
CA ALA A 180 -18.42 1.41 -15.85
C ALA A 180 -17.69 2.72 -15.50
N ILE A 181 -17.41 2.95 -14.23
CA ILE A 181 -16.69 4.15 -13.76
C ILE A 181 -15.23 4.11 -14.22
N LEU A 182 -14.56 2.97 -13.99
CA LEU A 182 -13.13 2.84 -14.24
C LEU A 182 -12.80 2.92 -15.74
N VAL A 183 -13.53 2.19 -16.58
CA VAL A 183 -13.29 2.21 -18.02
C VAL A 183 -13.47 3.62 -18.57
N LYS A 184 -14.54 4.31 -18.19
CA LYS A 184 -14.79 5.69 -18.61
C LYS A 184 -13.68 6.65 -18.16
N SER A 185 -13.17 6.50 -16.93
CA SER A 185 -12.08 7.32 -16.40
C SER A 185 -10.77 7.02 -17.13
N ALA A 186 -10.44 5.73 -17.33
CA ALA A 186 -9.22 5.32 -18.01
C ALA A 186 -9.19 5.75 -19.47
N GLU A 187 -10.30 5.62 -20.19
CA GLU A 187 -10.45 6.11 -21.57
C GLU A 187 -10.24 7.63 -21.66
N HIS A 188 -10.78 8.39 -20.71
CA HIS A 188 -10.57 9.84 -20.64
C HIS A 188 -9.10 10.19 -20.43
N VAL A 189 -8.44 9.53 -19.48
CA VAL A 189 -7.00 9.74 -19.22
C VAL A 189 -6.18 9.35 -20.46
N ARG A 190 -6.44 8.19 -21.06
CA ARG A 190 -5.71 7.72 -22.24
C ARG A 190 -5.84 8.67 -23.43
N ALA A 191 -7.01 9.30 -23.59
CA ALA A 191 -7.23 10.30 -24.64
C ALA A 191 -6.44 11.59 -24.41
N GLY A 192 -6.29 12.04 -23.15
CA GLY A 192 -5.53 13.23 -22.78
C GLY A 192 -4.02 13.01 -22.67
N ARG A 193 -3.63 11.85 -22.17
CA ARG A 193 -2.23 11.46 -21.90
C ARG A 193 -1.99 10.02 -22.36
N PRO A 194 -1.78 9.78 -23.65
CA PRO A 194 -1.54 8.44 -24.20
C PRO A 194 -0.25 7.80 -23.71
N ASP A 195 0.68 8.59 -23.23
CA ASP A 195 1.99 8.22 -22.66
C ASP A 195 1.93 7.79 -21.18
N TRP A 196 0.83 8.07 -20.50
CA TRP A 196 0.71 7.80 -19.07
C TRP A 196 0.54 6.32 -18.74
N VAL A 197 1.12 5.93 -17.61
CA VAL A 197 0.82 4.63 -16.99
C VAL A 197 -0.51 4.74 -16.22
N ILE A 198 -1.41 3.84 -16.52
CA ILE A 198 -2.71 3.75 -15.85
C ILE A 198 -2.79 2.45 -15.06
N GLY A 199 -2.74 2.55 -13.76
CA GLY A 199 -2.94 1.45 -12.83
C GLY A 199 -4.37 1.38 -12.29
N GLN A 200 -4.71 0.22 -11.77
CA GLN A 200 -5.99 -0.01 -11.11
C GLN A 200 -5.81 -0.90 -9.90
N ALA A 201 -6.24 -0.42 -8.72
CA ALA A 201 -6.45 -1.22 -7.53
C ALA A 201 -7.94 -1.19 -7.16
N SER A 202 -8.55 -2.33 -6.79
CA SER A 202 -9.98 -2.36 -6.51
C SER A 202 -10.39 -3.30 -5.39
N TRP A 203 -11.18 -2.76 -4.50
CA TRP A 203 -11.91 -3.50 -3.49
C TRP A 203 -13.19 -4.16 -4.05
N GLY A 204 -13.73 -3.63 -5.15
CA GLY A 204 -15.02 -4.01 -5.70
C GLY A 204 -15.00 -5.23 -6.63
N LEU A 205 -13.83 -5.65 -7.10
CA LEU A 205 -13.70 -6.79 -8.02
C LEU A 205 -13.51 -8.10 -7.26
N ARG A 206 -14.29 -9.10 -7.65
CA ARG A 206 -14.26 -10.43 -7.07
C ARG A 206 -13.79 -11.43 -8.11
N VAL A 207 -12.49 -11.69 -8.09
CA VAL A 207 -11.86 -12.65 -9.03
C VAL A 207 -12.31 -14.10 -8.79
N ASP A 208 -12.89 -14.38 -7.62
CA ASP A 208 -13.48 -15.67 -7.25
C ASP A 208 -14.86 -15.92 -7.91
N GLU A 209 -15.51 -14.87 -8.42
CA GLU A 209 -16.80 -14.99 -9.10
C GLU A 209 -16.59 -15.11 -10.62
N PRO A 210 -16.91 -16.25 -11.25
CA PRO A 210 -16.73 -16.43 -12.70
C PRO A 210 -17.46 -15.39 -13.56
N SER A 211 -18.62 -14.93 -13.10
CA SER A 211 -19.39 -13.88 -13.77
C SER A 211 -18.68 -12.52 -13.82
N GLU A 212 -17.72 -12.27 -12.92
CA GLU A 212 -16.97 -11.02 -12.85
C GLU A 212 -15.72 -11.01 -13.74
N LEU A 213 -15.24 -12.15 -14.20
CA LEU A 213 -14.03 -12.24 -15.05
C LEU A 213 -14.17 -11.43 -16.35
N GLN A 214 -15.35 -11.35 -16.94
CA GLN A 214 -15.61 -10.50 -18.10
C GLN A 214 -15.37 -9.01 -17.83
N HIS A 215 -15.62 -8.57 -16.61
CA HIS A 215 -15.39 -7.18 -16.18
C HIS A 215 -13.90 -6.90 -16.02
N LEU A 216 -13.14 -7.82 -15.43
CA LEU A 216 -11.68 -7.75 -15.40
C LEU A 216 -11.08 -7.65 -16.81
N GLN A 217 -11.57 -8.48 -17.75
CA GLN A 217 -11.13 -8.45 -19.14
C GLN A 217 -11.44 -7.11 -19.84
N ARG A 218 -12.57 -6.47 -19.51
CA ARG A 218 -12.89 -5.15 -20.04
C ARG A 218 -11.94 -4.08 -19.51
N ILE A 219 -11.69 -4.08 -18.20
CA ILE A 219 -10.78 -3.13 -17.56
C ILE A 219 -9.37 -3.31 -18.12
N SER A 220 -8.89 -4.56 -18.26
CA SER A 220 -7.54 -4.86 -18.74
C SER A 220 -7.19 -4.31 -20.12
N LYS A 221 -8.20 -3.91 -20.91
CA LYS A 221 -8.02 -3.32 -22.24
C LYS A 221 -7.70 -1.82 -22.21
N VAL A 222 -7.95 -1.16 -21.08
CA VAL A 222 -7.84 0.31 -20.95
C VAL A 222 -6.83 0.74 -19.91
N VAL A 223 -6.28 -0.20 -19.13
CA VAL A 223 -5.24 0.04 -18.13
C VAL A 223 -3.95 -0.71 -18.48
N ASP A 224 -2.83 -0.29 -17.95
CA ASP A 224 -1.53 -0.93 -18.17
C ASP A 224 -1.28 -2.04 -17.15
N TYR A 225 -1.80 -1.87 -15.93
CA TYR A 225 -1.76 -2.91 -14.91
C TYR A 225 -2.98 -2.90 -13.99
N MET A 226 -3.23 -4.06 -13.40
CA MET A 226 -4.27 -4.29 -12.40
C MET A 226 -3.68 -5.02 -11.20
N VAL A 227 -4.07 -4.62 -10.01
CA VAL A 227 -3.72 -5.31 -8.76
C VAL A 227 -4.98 -5.64 -7.96
N GLU A 228 -5.08 -6.89 -7.52
CA GLU A 228 -6.11 -7.28 -6.56
C GLU A 228 -5.68 -6.86 -5.15
N VAL A 229 -6.59 -6.23 -4.44
CA VAL A 229 -6.36 -5.82 -3.05
C VAL A 229 -6.38 -7.03 -2.10
N ARG A 230 -7.05 -8.11 -2.49
CA ARG A 230 -7.07 -9.39 -1.79
C ARG A 230 -6.54 -10.47 -2.71
N GLU A 231 -5.66 -11.32 -2.21
CA GLU A 231 -5.07 -12.43 -3.00
C GLU A 231 -6.07 -13.57 -3.30
N ARG A 232 -7.30 -13.24 -3.65
CA ARG A 232 -8.35 -14.24 -3.93
C ARG A 232 -7.96 -15.18 -5.05
N SER A 233 -7.32 -14.66 -6.09
CA SER A 233 -6.86 -15.49 -7.21
C SER A 233 -5.90 -16.60 -6.78
N ALA A 234 -5.03 -16.31 -5.79
CA ALA A 234 -4.12 -17.28 -5.20
C ALA A 234 -4.85 -18.24 -4.25
N GLU A 235 -5.74 -17.73 -3.40
CA GLU A 235 -6.52 -18.55 -2.46
C GLU A 235 -7.35 -19.62 -3.18
N ILE A 236 -7.95 -19.28 -4.31
CA ILE A 236 -8.73 -20.23 -5.13
C ILE A 236 -7.87 -21.04 -6.12
N GLY A 237 -6.54 -20.83 -6.13
CA GLY A 237 -5.61 -21.54 -7.02
C GLY A 237 -5.79 -21.25 -8.52
N ARG A 238 -6.35 -20.08 -8.89
CA ARG A 238 -6.70 -19.74 -10.28
C ARG A 238 -5.93 -18.54 -10.84
N ARG A 239 -4.94 -18.01 -10.12
CA ARG A 239 -4.21 -16.81 -10.57
C ARG A 239 -3.62 -16.94 -11.96
N SER A 240 -2.93 -18.05 -12.25
CA SER A 240 -2.33 -18.29 -13.56
C SER A 240 -3.36 -18.37 -14.70
N GLU A 241 -4.56 -18.83 -14.41
CA GLU A 241 -5.67 -18.88 -15.36
C GLU A 241 -6.20 -17.45 -15.63
N ILE A 242 -6.43 -16.68 -14.58
CA ILE A 242 -6.92 -15.30 -14.66
C ILE A 242 -5.95 -14.43 -15.47
N VAL A 243 -4.65 -14.48 -15.12
CA VAL A 243 -3.59 -13.71 -15.80
C VAL A 243 -3.60 -13.92 -17.30
N LYS A 244 -3.76 -15.17 -17.77
CA LYS A 244 -3.79 -15.50 -19.22
C LYS A 244 -4.94 -14.86 -19.97
N GLY A 245 -6.02 -14.52 -19.30
CA GLY A 245 -7.21 -13.93 -19.90
C GLY A 245 -7.21 -12.41 -19.99
N LEU A 246 -6.18 -11.73 -19.46
CA LEU A 246 -6.10 -10.28 -19.36
C LEU A 246 -5.15 -9.69 -20.40
N ALA A 247 -5.47 -8.47 -20.84
CA ALA A 247 -4.68 -7.72 -21.82
C ALA A 247 -3.59 -6.83 -21.17
N CYS A 248 -3.61 -6.67 -19.86
CA CYS A 248 -2.66 -5.88 -19.09
C CYS A 248 -1.86 -6.76 -18.12
N ALA A 249 -0.85 -6.20 -17.47
CA ALA A 249 -0.18 -6.87 -16.35
C ALA A 249 -1.14 -7.02 -15.17
N PHE A 250 -1.13 -8.20 -14.55
CA PHE A 250 -1.94 -8.48 -13.38
C PHE A 250 -1.05 -8.80 -12.18
N GLY A 251 -1.52 -8.45 -11.01
CA GLY A 251 -0.80 -8.74 -9.80
C GLY A 251 -1.60 -8.49 -8.52
N SER A 252 -0.91 -8.07 -7.49
CA SER A 252 -1.49 -7.94 -6.17
C SER A 252 -0.93 -6.72 -5.46
N VAL A 253 -1.70 -6.17 -4.54
CA VAL A 253 -1.19 -5.26 -3.52
C VAL A 253 -0.35 -6.06 -2.54
N GLY A 254 0.78 -5.51 -2.12
CA GLY A 254 1.68 -6.16 -1.17
C GLY A 254 2.32 -5.16 -0.21
N GLY A 255 3.30 -5.61 0.56
CA GLY A 255 4.14 -4.74 1.37
C GLY A 255 4.16 -5.02 2.85
N VAL A 256 4.78 -4.08 3.59
CA VAL A 256 4.92 -4.14 5.04
C VAL A 256 3.69 -3.52 5.72
N PHE A 257 2.56 -4.16 5.56
CA PHE A 257 1.28 -3.65 6.04
C PHE A 257 0.85 -4.31 7.36
N VAL A 258 1.76 -4.36 8.32
CA VAL A 258 1.48 -4.88 9.66
C VAL A 258 1.39 -3.72 10.63
N GLU A 259 0.19 -3.24 10.87
CA GLU A 259 -0.03 -2.14 11.79
C GLU A 259 -1.44 -2.08 12.34
N PRO A 260 -1.66 -1.38 13.44
CA PRO A 260 -3.00 -1.02 13.90
C PRO A 260 -3.67 -0.10 12.88
N PRO A 261 -4.83 -0.46 12.34
CA PRO A 261 -5.50 0.34 11.31
C PRO A 261 -5.83 1.76 11.76
N GLN A 262 -6.03 1.96 13.06
CA GLN A 262 -6.38 3.25 13.62
C GLN A 262 -5.18 4.19 13.84
N HIS A 263 -3.96 3.70 13.78
CA HIS A 263 -2.77 4.44 14.14
C HIS A 263 -1.63 4.19 13.17
N TRP A 264 -1.66 4.88 12.09
CA TRP A 264 -0.66 4.76 11.03
C TRP A 264 0.76 5.09 11.48
N ASP A 265 0.93 5.65 12.67
CA ASP A 265 2.12 6.35 13.02
C ASP A 265 2.73 5.99 14.38
N ARG A 266 1.93 5.52 15.33
CA ARG A 266 2.35 5.67 16.71
C ARG A 266 3.11 4.51 17.27
N LEU A 267 2.67 3.32 16.94
CA LEU A 267 3.30 2.14 17.49
C LEU A 267 4.14 1.48 16.42
N ARG A 268 5.32 1.86 16.40
CA ARG A 268 6.35 1.38 15.52
C ARG A 268 6.78 -0.01 15.98
N TRP A 269 5.87 -0.95 15.96
CA TRP A 269 6.09 -2.28 16.43
C TRP A 269 7.14 -3.00 15.64
N PHE A 270 7.95 -3.76 16.36
CA PHE A 270 8.91 -4.65 15.73
C PHE A 270 8.21 -5.95 15.32
N VAL A 271 7.66 -5.96 14.13
CA VAL A 271 7.02 -7.13 13.52
C VAL A 271 7.62 -7.32 12.12
N PRO A 272 8.81 -7.92 12.00
CA PRO A 272 9.40 -8.19 10.70
C PRO A 272 8.53 -9.17 9.91
N CYS A 273 8.37 -8.92 8.61
CA CYS A 273 7.53 -9.72 7.71
C CYS A 273 8.19 -9.98 6.35
N GLY A 274 9.51 -9.74 6.25
CA GLY A 274 10.22 -9.74 4.98
C GLY A 274 10.28 -11.10 4.29
N LEU A 275 10.47 -12.18 5.04
CA LEU A 275 10.53 -13.54 4.47
C LEU A 275 9.16 -13.96 3.91
N GLY A 276 8.10 -13.69 4.65
CA GLY A 276 6.73 -13.96 4.19
C GLY A 276 6.38 -13.15 2.93
N SER A 277 6.64 -11.85 2.94
CA SER A 277 6.41 -10.96 1.79
C SER A 277 7.23 -11.39 0.57
N ALA A 278 8.51 -11.68 0.74
CA ALA A 278 9.38 -12.15 -0.35
C ALA A 278 8.89 -13.46 -0.96
N ARG A 279 8.49 -14.44 -0.14
CA ARG A 279 7.91 -15.71 -0.63
C ARG A 279 6.59 -15.50 -1.35
N ALA A 280 5.75 -14.61 -0.87
CA ALA A 280 4.49 -14.28 -1.51
C ALA A 280 4.72 -13.62 -2.88
N LEU A 281 5.65 -12.67 -2.99
CA LEU A 281 6.05 -12.07 -4.27
C LEU A 281 6.64 -13.08 -5.25
N ALA A 282 7.51 -13.98 -4.76
CA ALA A 282 8.06 -15.06 -5.60
C ALA A 282 6.95 -16.00 -6.14
N ARG A 283 5.94 -16.30 -5.30
CA ARG A 283 4.76 -17.07 -5.74
C ARG A 283 3.92 -16.30 -6.75
N LEU A 284 3.68 -14.99 -6.53
CA LEU A 284 2.99 -14.14 -7.49
C LEU A 284 3.66 -14.19 -8.87
N TRP A 285 4.99 -14.06 -8.88
CA TRP A 285 5.78 -14.17 -10.11
C TRP A 285 5.62 -15.55 -10.78
N ALA A 286 5.75 -16.62 -10.01
CA ALA A 286 5.61 -18.00 -10.51
C ALA A 286 4.21 -18.26 -11.10
N ASP A 287 3.18 -17.65 -10.54
CA ASP A 287 1.79 -17.72 -11.02
C ASP A 287 1.53 -16.82 -12.25
N GLY A 288 2.53 -16.14 -12.77
CA GLY A 288 2.42 -15.27 -13.94
C GLY A 288 2.07 -13.81 -13.63
N GLY A 289 2.00 -13.43 -12.35
CA GLY A 289 1.82 -12.03 -11.96
C GLY A 289 3.00 -11.17 -12.39
N ARG A 290 2.72 -9.95 -12.85
CA ARG A 290 3.74 -9.02 -13.37
C ARG A 290 3.55 -7.59 -12.88
N ALA A 291 2.60 -7.36 -11.95
CA ALA A 291 2.36 -6.08 -11.32
C ALA A 291 2.29 -6.23 -9.80
N CYS A 292 2.75 -5.23 -9.09
CA CYS A 292 2.56 -5.13 -7.64
C CYS A 292 2.55 -3.66 -7.23
N GLU A 293 1.54 -3.24 -6.47
CA GLU A 293 1.59 -2.03 -5.68
C GLU A 293 2.07 -2.44 -4.29
N TYR A 294 3.33 -2.11 -4.00
CA TYR A 294 4.04 -2.54 -2.82
C TYR A 294 4.05 -1.43 -1.78
N PHE A 295 3.17 -1.55 -0.79
CA PHE A 295 3.01 -0.56 0.26
C PHE A 295 4.28 -0.40 1.09
N TYR A 296 4.59 0.84 1.39
CA TYR A 296 5.61 1.21 2.37
C TYR A 296 5.01 2.08 3.46
N ARG A 297 5.71 2.12 4.55
CA ARG A 297 5.45 3.03 5.67
C ARG A 297 6.75 3.69 6.09
N PRO A 298 6.68 4.73 6.92
CA PRO A 298 7.90 5.28 7.48
C PRO A 298 8.73 4.15 8.05
N PHE A 299 10.00 4.14 7.71
CA PHE A 299 10.95 3.21 8.31
C PHE A 299 11.17 3.58 9.77
N ALA A 300 10.11 3.46 10.51
CA ALA A 300 10.03 3.80 11.91
C ALA A 300 11.02 2.98 12.73
N ASN A 301 11.21 1.74 12.28
CA ASN A 301 12.25 0.88 12.81
C ASN A 301 12.96 0.11 11.69
N PRO A 302 14.20 -0.34 11.93
CA PRO A 302 14.98 -1.05 10.94
C PRO A 302 14.38 -2.40 10.50
N GLY A 303 13.52 -3.03 11.30
CA GLY A 303 12.84 -4.27 10.92
C GLY A 303 11.85 -4.07 9.78
N GLU A 304 11.17 -2.93 9.74
CA GLU A 304 10.30 -2.55 8.63
C GLU A 304 11.11 -2.24 7.38
N GLU A 305 12.21 -1.51 7.53
CA GLU A 305 13.10 -1.20 6.41
C GLU A 305 13.68 -2.49 5.79
N VAL A 306 14.15 -3.44 6.61
CA VAL A 306 14.61 -4.75 6.14
C VAL A 306 13.51 -5.46 5.37
N SER A 307 12.31 -5.54 5.93
CA SER A 307 11.18 -6.21 5.29
C SER A 307 10.82 -5.58 3.95
N TRP A 308 10.82 -4.25 3.90
CA TRP A 308 10.52 -3.53 2.66
C TRP A 308 11.61 -3.74 1.60
N ARG A 309 12.89 -3.62 1.96
CA ARG A 309 14.03 -3.86 1.05
C ARG A 309 14.01 -5.27 0.45
N MET A 310 13.65 -6.27 1.23
CA MET A 310 13.48 -7.64 0.75
C MET A 310 12.43 -7.74 -0.34
N GLY A 311 11.25 -7.16 -0.12
CA GLY A 311 10.18 -7.16 -1.12
C GLY A 311 10.57 -6.40 -2.39
N ALA A 312 11.14 -5.20 -2.26
CA ALA A 312 11.60 -4.41 -3.40
C ALA A 312 12.69 -5.18 -4.21
N ARG A 313 13.56 -5.90 -3.52
CA ARG A 313 14.56 -6.77 -4.18
C ARG A 313 13.92 -7.89 -4.99
N ILE A 314 12.87 -8.52 -4.49
CA ILE A 314 12.13 -9.55 -5.25
C ILE A 314 11.37 -8.94 -6.43
N LEU A 315 10.81 -7.75 -6.28
CA LEU A 315 10.13 -7.06 -7.38
C LEU A 315 11.09 -6.76 -8.55
N SER A 316 12.30 -6.32 -8.24
CA SER A 316 13.32 -6.05 -9.27
C SER A 316 14.04 -7.28 -9.76
N ALA A 317 14.11 -8.36 -8.97
CA ALA A 317 14.80 -9.62 -9.30
C ALA A 317 14.06 -10.82 -8.70
N PRO A 318 12.94 -11.25 -9.27
CA PRO A 318 12.03 -12.22 -8.68
C PRO A 318 12.57 -13.63 -8.52
N LYS A 319 13.70 -13.94 -9.15
CA LYS A 319 14.43 -15.20 -8.98
C LYS A 319 15.37 -15.20 -7.77
N THR A 320 15.54 -14.06 -7.09
CA THR A 320 16.32 -13.96 -5.86
C THR A 320 15.67 -14.80 -4.76
N LYS A 321 16.47 -15.62 -4.08
CA LYS A 321 15.99 -16.39 -2.93
C LYS A 321 15.66 -15.44 -1.78
N PRO A 322 14.54 -15.62 -1.07
CA PRO A 322 14.16 -14.78 0.07
C PRO A 322 15.27 -14.63 1.13
N GLU A 323 16.01 -15.70 1.39
CA GLU A 323 17.12 -15.71 2.34
C GLU A 323 18.33 -14.89 1.85
N ALA A 324 18.55 -14.81 0.55
CA ALA A 324 19.58 -13.93 -0.03
C ALA A 324 19.15 -12.46 0.06
N ALA A 325 17.89 -12.16 -0.26
CA ALA A 325 17.32 -10.82 -0.12
C ALA A 325 17.38 -10.33 1.35
N LEU A 326 17.17 -11.24 2.32
CA LEU A 326 17.30 -10.91 3.73
C LEU A 326 18.74 -10.49 4.08
N ARG A 327 19.75 -11.24 3.63
CA ARG A 327 21.16 -10.88 3.89
C ARG A 327 21.52 -9.52 3.30
N GLU A 328 21.16 -9.29 2.02
CA GLU A 328 21.39 -8.00 1.35
C GLU A 328 20.76 -6.84 2.14
N ALA A 329 19.52 -7.01 2.61
CA ALA A 329 18.83 -6.01 3.40
C ALA A 329 19.49 -5.79 4.77
N LEU A 330 19.95 -6.85 5.44
CA LEU A 330 20.64 -6.75 6.73
C LEU A 330 22.01 -6.08 6.60
N GLU A 331 22.75 -6.38 5.55
CA GLU A 331 24.01 -5.70 5.23
C GLU A 331 23.78 -4.19 5.04
N ALA A 332 22.77 -3.81 4.26
CA ALA A 332 22.44 -2.42 3.99
C ALA A 332 21.99 -1.66 5.26
N VAL A 333 21.12 -2.26 6.08
CA VAL A 333 20.50 -1.59 7.23
C VAL A 333 21.40 -1.61 8.46
N TYR A 334 22.02 -2.75 8.76
CA TYR A 334 22.80 -2.94 10.01
C TYR A 334 24.31 -2.85 9.83
N GLY A 335 24.81 -2.88 8.58
CA GLY A 335 26.25 -2.87 8.30
C GLY A 335 26.97 -4.17 8.67
N VAL A 336 26.23 -5.27 8.82
CA VAL A 336 26.78 -6.59 9.16
C VAL A 336 27.27 -7.31 7.91
N SER A 337 28.19 -8.29 8.08
CA SER A 337 28.64 -9.15 6.97
C SER A 337 29.09 -10.52 7.49
N GLY A 338 29.25 -11.48 6.59
CA GLY A 338 29.74 -12.83 6.90
C GLY A 338 28.94 -13.51 8.02
N ALA A 339 29.63 -14.11 8.98
CA ALA A 339 28.99 -14.87 10.07
C ALA A 339 28.05 -14.02 10.94
N ALA A 340 28.34 -12.74 11.11
CA ALA A 340 27.45 -11.84 11.84
C ALA A 340 26.13 -11.61 11.09
N CYS A 341 26.18 -11.54 9.76
CA CYS A 341 24.99 -11.43 8.92
C CYS A 341 24.13 -12.70 9.01
N GLU A 342 24.75 -13.89 8.96
CA GLU A 342 24.03 -15.16 9.10
C GLU A 342 23.34 -15.28 10.48
N THR A 343 24.03 -14.89 11.55
CA THR A 343 23.45 -14.89 12.90
C THR A 343 22.26 -13.94 13.00
N LEU A 344 22.37 -12.75 12.40
CA LEU A 344 21.27 -11.78 12.42
C LEU A 344 20.11 -12.24 11.50
N ALA A 345 20.40 -12.89 10.38
CA ALA A 345 19.38 -13.44 9.49
C ALA A 345 18.55 -14.53 10.18
N ASP A 346 19.20 -15.45 10.90
CA ASP A 346 18.51 -16.45 11.73
C ASP A 346 17.66 -15.81 12.82
N TRP A 347 18.17 -14.77 13.46
CA TRP A 347 17.43 -14.01 14.45
C TRP A 347 16.18 -13.33 13.86
N PHE A 348 16.30 -12.70 12.67
CA PHE A 348 15.15 -12.10 11.96
C PHE A 348 14.10 -13.13 11.58
N ALA A 349 14.51 -14.30 11.10
CA ALA A 349 13.59 -15.38 10.77
C ALA A 349 12.81 -15.86 12.01
N ARG A 350 13.47 -15.97 13.17
CA ARG A 350 12.81 -16.29 14.43
C ARG A 350 11.89 -15.18 14.91
N ALA A 351 12.29 -13.94 14.77
CA ALA A 351 11.46 -12.79 15.16
C ALA A 351 10.18 -12.69 14.32
N GLU A 352 10.26 -12.95 13.00
CA GLU A 352 9.09 -13.05 12.12
C GLU A 352 8.19 -14.21 12.55
N ALA A 353 8.75 -15.40 12.76
CA ALA A 353 8.02 -16.57 13.19
C ALA A 353 7.36 -16.38 14.56
N ALA A 354 7.98 -15.67 15.46
CA ALA A 354 7.45 -15.42 16.81
C ALA A 354 6.07 -14.75 16.79
N TYR A 355 5.87 -13.79 15.88
CA TYR A 355 4.57 -13.15 15.70
C TYR A 355 3.61 -14.02 14.90
N PHE A 356 3.98 -14.44 13.68
CA PHE A 356 3.05 -15.08 12.74
C PHE A 356 2.64 -16.49 13.12
N SER A 357 3.43 -17.21 13.92
CA SER A 357 3.01 -18.52 14.45
C SER A 357 1.92 -18.46 15.50
N ARG A 358 1.70 -17.28 16.11
CA ARG A 358 0.73 -17.07 17.19
C ARG A 358 -0.44 -16.20 16.80
N SER A 359 -0.31 -15.47 15.70
CA SER A 359 -1.38 -14.59 15.20
C SER A 359 -2.26 -15.33 14.21
N ASN A 360 -3.51 -14.93 14.12
CA ASN A 360 -4.40 -15.35 13.03
C ASN A 360 -4.21 -14.52 11.76
N PHE A 361 -3.11 -13.79 11.68
CA PHE A 361 -2.72 -12.96 10.55
C PHE A 361 -1.67 -13.68 9.72
N ALA A 362 -1.84 -13.72 8.41
CA ALA A 362 -0.86 -14.28 7.49
C ALA A 362 -0.20 -13.16 6.70
N VAL A 363 1.11 -13.26 6.53
CA VAL A 363 1.83 -12.39 5.59
C VAL A 363 1.47 -12.81 4.18
N GLY A 364 0.98 -11.86 3.42
CA GLY A 364 0.66 -12.06 2.01
C GLY A 364 0.70 -10.73 1.29
N HIS A 365 0.41 -10.75 -0.01
CA HIS A 365 0.26 -9.53 -0.78
C HIS A 365 -0.95 -8.75 -0.31
N GLY A 366 -2.03 -9.41 -0.09
CA GLY A 366 -3.23 -8.79 0.45
C GLY A 366 -3.31 -8.91 1.97
N SER A 367 -2.37 -8.36 2.72
CA SER A 367 -2.48 -8.32 4.18
C SER A 367 -3.79 -7.68 4.66
N LEU A 368 -4.40 -6.84 3.83
CA LEU A 368 -5.74 -6.29 4.02
C LEU A 368 -6.86 -7.34 3.88
N SER A 369 -6.59 -8.49 3.27
CA SER A 369 -7.61 -9.48 2.95
C SER A 369 -8.30 -10.10 4.17
N LEU A 370 -7.64 -10.13 5.30
CA LEU A 370 -8.16 -10.74 6.52
C LEU A 370 -8.99 -9.78 7.40
N GLU A 371 -8.87 -8.48 7.19
CA GLU A 371 -9.51 -7.47 8.02
C GLU A 371 -11.02 -7.59 8.13
N PRO A 372 -11.80 -7.71 7.05
CA PRO A 372 -13.25 -7.79 7.15
C PRO A 372 -13.76 -9.02 7.90
N LEU A 373 -13.02 -10.13 7.84
CA LEU A 373 -13.38 -11.36 8.56
C LEU A 373 -13.18 -11.17 10.06
N ILE A 374 -12.07 -10.59 10.46
CA ILE A 374 -11.72 -10.37 11.86
C ILE A 374 -12.64 -9.35 12.52
N TRP A 375 -13.02 -8.30 11.83
CA TRP A 375 -14.00 -7.34 12.34
C TRP A 375 -15.37 -7.96 12.60
N LYS A 376 -15.73 -9.00 11.86
CA LYS A 376 -16.97 -9.74 12.06
C LYS A 376 -16.86 -10.78 13.17
N GLU A 377 -15.68 -11.33 13.38
CA GLU A 377 -15.44 -12.41 14.34
C GLU A 377 -15.25 -11.91 15.77
N ASN A 378 -14.96 -10.63 15.96
CA ASN A 378 -14.80 -10.06 17.31
C ASN A 378 -15.73 -8.87 17.59
N PRO A 379 -17.07 -9.08 17.53
CA PRO A 379 -18.02 -8.00 17.74
C PRO A 379 -18.05 -7.48 19.19
N ALA A 380 -17.40 -8.16 20.12
CA ALA A 380 -17.36 -7.78 21.54
C ALA A 380 -16.27 -6.74 21.85
N VAL A 381 -15.39 -6.45 20.91
CA VAL A 381 -14.32 -5.47 21.09
C VAL A 381 -14.75 -4.13 20.53
N PRO A 382 -15.05 -3.13 21.38
CA PRO A 382 -15.44 -1.81 20.91
C PRO A 382 -14.29 -1.07 20.24
N GLY A 383 -14.60 -0.43 19.14
CA GLY A 383 -13.64 0.38 18.37
C GLY A 383 -12.90 -0.39 17.26
N PRO A 384 -11.97 0.29 16.57
CA PRO A 384 -11.18 -0.32 15.52
C PRO A 384 -10.30 -1.45 16.04
N PRO A 385 -9.98 -2.47 15.22
CA PRO A 385 -9.15 -3.59 15.65
C PRO A 385 -7.73 -3.12 16.02
N VAL A 386 -7.19 -3.73 17.06
CA VAL A 386 -5.79 -3.56 17.50
C VAL A 386 -5.06 -4.86 17.24
N TYR A 387 -4.05 -4.85 16.39
CA TYR A 387 -3.41 -6.07 15.88
C TYR A 387 -2.99 -7.06 16.96
N LEU A 388 -2.35 -6.60 18.02
CA LEU A 388 -1.94 -7.50 19.10
C LEU A 388 -3.12 -8.03 19.91
N ARG A 389 -4.16 -7.22 20.13
CA ARG A 389 -5.36 -7.62 20.86
C ARG A 389 -6.24 -8.57 20.06
N ASP A 390 -6.44 -8.22 18.79
CA ASP A 390 -7.47 -8.87 17.96
C ASP A 390 -6.90 -10.00 17.10
N ARG A 391 -5.56 -10.06 16.96
CA ARG A 391 -4.86 -11.07 16.16
C ARG A 391 -4.28 -12.22 16.98
N MET A 392 -4.19 -12.05 18.28
CA MET A 392 -3.66 -13.07 19.19
C MET A 392 -4.58 -13.27 20.40
N SER A 393 -4.70 -14.52 20.85
CA SER A 393 -5.30 -14.78 22.16
C SER A 393 -4.47 -14.18 23.30
N PRO A 394 -5.04 -13.99 24.49
CA PRO A 394 -4.28 -13.55 25.67
C PRO A 394 -3.03 -14.43 25.94
N GLU A 395 -3.17 -15.74 25.82
CA GLU A 395 -2.09 -16.73 25.98
C GLU A 395 -1.03 -16.53 24.89
N GLY A 396 -1.45 -16.37 23.63
CA GLY A 396 -0.57 -16.10 22.49
C GLY A 396 0.22 -14.81 22.67
N ARG A 397 -0.41 -13.73 23.17
CA ARG A 397 0.28 -12.48 23.52
C ARG A 397 1.33 -12.67 24.60
N ALA A 398 0.99 -13.41 25.67
CA ALA A 398 1.93 -13.69 26.74
C ALA A 398 3.14 -14.53 26.28
N GLU A 399 2.91 -15.50 25.39
CA GLU A 399 3.99 -16.28 24.79
C GLU A 399 4.86 -15.41 23.85
N TYR A 400 4.21 -14.60 23.02
CA TYR A 400 4.93 -13.68 22.15
C TYR A 400 5.81 -12.71 22.91
N ALA A 401 5.29 -12.14 24.02
CA ALA A 401 6.07 -11.26 24.88
C ALA A 401 7.33 -11.95 25.43
N ARG A 402 7.21 -13.17 25.96
CA ARG A 402 8.35 -13.93 26.48
C ARG A 402 9.41 -14.20 25.41
N GLU A 403 8.97 -14.57 24.21
CA GLU A 403 9.89 -14.82 23.10
C GLU A 403 10.57 -13.54 22.62
N LEU A 404 9.82 -12.43 22.54
CA LEU A 404 10.35 -11.14 22.15
C LEU A 404 11.36 -10.59 23.17
N GLU A 405 11.13 -10.83 24.47
CA GLU A 405 12.13 -10.52 25.51
C GLU A 405 13.42 -11.33 25.35
N ALA A 406 13.31 -12.63 25.05
CA ALA A 406 14.48 -13.47 24.77
C ALA A 406 15.25 -12.99 23.54
N LEU A 407 14.53 -12.70 22.46
CA LEU A 407 15.11 -12.15 21.22
C LEU A 407 15.79 -10.81 21.47
N ARG A 408 15.20 -9.93 22.28
CA ARG A 408 15.79 -8.67 22.69
C ARG A 408 17.13 -8.88 23.41
N ALA A 409 17.15 -9.79 24.40
CA ALA A 409 18.36 -10.09 25.17
C ALA A 409 19.49 -10.70 24.32
N GLU A 410 19.15 -11.45 23.27
CA GLU A 410 20.11 -11.94 22.28
C GLU A 410 20.65 -10.79 21.41
N PHE A 411 19.74 -9.95 20.87
CA PHE A 411 20.10 -8.83 20.00
C PHE A 411 20.99 -7.79 20.70
N GLU A 412 20.77 -7.55 22.01
CA GLU A 412 21.59 -6.66 22.83
C GLU A 412 23.06 -7.09 22.87
N LYS A 413 23.36 -8.37 22.68
CA LYS A 413 24.73 -8.93 22.70
C LYS A 413 25.36 -9.01 21.31
N MET A 414 24.59 -8.78 20.24
CA MET A 414 25.11 -8.85 18.88
C MET A 414 26.01 -7.65 18.55
N PRO A 415 27.13 -7.89 17.85
CA PRO A 415 28.01 -6.81 17.41
C PRO A 415 27.44 -6.14 16.14
N ILE A 416 26.51 -5.23 16.31
CA ILE A 416 25.88 -4.47 15.22
C ILE A 416 26.67 -3.19 14.95
N PRO A 417 27.30 -3.03 13.77
CA PRO A 417 28.11 -1.86 13.44
C PRO A 417 27.28 -0.56 13.38
N ASN A 418 26.08 -0.61 12.80
CA ASN A 418 25.19 0.55 12.75
C ASN A 418 24.51 0.74 14.13
N ALA A 419 25.11 1.60 14.94
CA ALA A 419 24.62 1.87 16.30
C ALA A 419 23.20 2.47 16.33
N GLU A 420 22.85 3.29 15.33
CA GLU A 420 21.52 3.90 15.26
C GLU A 420 20.46 2.86 14.90
N ALA A 421 20.71 2.01 13.93
CA ALA A 421 19.82 0.89 13.60
C ALA A 421 19.64 -0.04 14.82
N ARG A 422 20.73 -0.34 15.54
CA ARG A 422 20.68 -1.12 16.78
C ARG A 422 19.78 -0.46 17.83
N ARG A 423 19.98 0.83 18.09
CA ARG A 423 19.19 1.60 19.06
C ARG A 423 17.71 1.62 18.71
N ARG A 424 17.37 1.89 17.43
CA ARG A 424 15.98 1.96 16.93
C ARG A 424 15.30 0.60 17.00
N THR A 425 15.99 -0.49 16.70
CA THR A 425 15.44 -1.85 16.82
C THR A 425 15.08 -2.17 18.26
N LEU A 426 15.98 -1.90 19.20
CA LEU A 426 15.71 -2.12 20.64
C LEU A 426 14.55 -1.26 21.16
N ALA A 427 14.45 -0.01 20.68
CA ALA A 427 13.33 0.87 21.02
C ALA A 427 11.99 0.32 20.49
N ALA A 428 11.96 -0.18 19.25
CA ALA A 428 10.77 -0.77 18.65
C ALA A 428 10.33 -2.05 19.37
N ILE A 429 11.28 -2.92 19.74
CA ILE A 429 11.00 -4.11 20.56
C ILE A 429 10.41 -3.69 21.91
N GLY A 430 11.02 -2.68 22.57
CA GLY A 430 10.52 -2.15 23.83
C GLY A 430 9.11 -1.59 23.73
N GLY A 431 8.81 -0.84 22.65
CA GLY A 431 7.47 -0.33 22.38
C GLY A 431 6.45 -1.45 22.16
N THR A 432 6.82 -2.51 21.44
CA THR A 432 5.95 -3.68 21.26
C THR A 432 5.63 -4.37 22.58
N LEU A 433 6.64 -4.59 23.44
CA LEU A 433 6.45 -5.19 24.76
C LEU A 433 5.56 -4.31 25.66
N GLN A 434 5.74 -3.01 25.61
CA GLN A 434 4.89 -2.05 26.33
C GLN A 434 3.43 -2.15 25.90
N GLU A 435 3.18 -2.25 24.59
CA GLU A 435 1.83 -2.40 24.06
C GLU A 435 1.20 -3.70 24.53
N ILE A 436 1.93 -4.82 24.45
CA ILE A 436 1.42 -6.10 24.94
C ILE A 436 1.04 -5.99 26.42
N ALA A 437 1.88 -5.37 27.24
CA ALA A 437 1.62 -5.18 28.67
C ALA A 437 0.38 -4.32 28.93
N SER A 438 0.09 -3.35 28.07
CA SER A 438 -1.11 -2.49 28.19
C SER A 438 -2.41 -3.21 27.87
N LEU A 439 -2.34 -4.35 27.17
CA LEU A 439 -3.48 -5.18 26.78
C LEU A 439 -3.76 -6.33 27.73
N ALA A 440 -2.93 -6.52 28.77
CA ALA A 440 -3.10 -7.51 29.83
C ALA A 440 -4.07 -6.98 30.89
#